data_31b1d89974705a2ae455e1720ab2e41a
#
_entry.id   31b1d89974705a2ae455e1720ab2e41a
#
_cell.length_a   1.000
_cell.length_b   1.000
_cell.length_c   1.000
_cell.angle_alpha   90.00
_cell.angle_beta   90.00
_cell.angle_gamma   90.00
#
_symmetry.space_group_name_H-M   'P 1'
#
loop_
_entity.id
_entity.type
_entity.pdbx_description
1 polymer ?
#
loop_
_entity_poly.entity_id
_entity_poly.type
_entity_poly.pdbx_seq_one_letter_code
_entity_poly.pdbx_strand_id
1 'polypeptide(L)' 'MKERILTILEEFGVERRSVADNVHFVKDLGFDSLDTVDLMMKLEQEFGLRIPDEDYHKLTTLGKLIKYLEEEQSVVYAE' A
#
# COMPACT_ATOMS: atom_id res chain seq x y z
N MET A 1 0.11 -5.49 -10.33
CA MET A 1 -0.20 -4.62 -9.18
C MET A 1 0.97 -4.46 -8.21
N LYS A 2 1.59 -5.55 -7.80
CA LYS A 2 2.70 -5.48 -6.85
C LYS A 2 3.84 -4.56 -7.34
N GLU A 3 4.16 -4.64 -8.62
CA GLU A 3 5.24 -3.82 -9.18
C GLU A 3 4.98 -2.33 -9.05
N ARG A 4 3.74 -1.92 -9.21
CA ARG A 4 3.37 -0.51 -9.09
C ARG A 4 3.51 -0.03 -7.65
N ILE A 5 3.13 -0.89 -6.70
CA ILE A 5 3.29 -0.59 -5.28
C ILE A 5 4.76 -0.46 -4.92
N LEU A 6 5.59 -1.38 -5.43
CA LEU A 6 7.03 -1.33 -5.17
C LEU A 6 7.65 -0.05 -5.72
N THR A 7 7.21 0.40 -6.89
CA THR A 7 7.69 1.64 -7.47
C THR A 7 7.34 2.83 -6.56
N ILE A 8 6.14 2.84 -6.00
CA ILE A 8 5.72 3.89 -5.07
C ILE A 8 6.59 3.85 -3.81
N LEU A 9 6.83 2.64 -3.28
CA LEU A 9 7.66 2.50 -2.08
C LEU A 9 9.08 2.98 -2.31
N GLU A 10 9.61 2.81 -3.51
CA GLU A 10 10.94 3.32 -3.83
C GLU A 10 11.02 4.84 -3.70
N GLU A 11 9.92 5.55 -3.92
CA GLU A 11 9.87 7.00 -3.73
C GLU A 11 10.06 7.39 -2.26
N PHE A 12 9.81 6.46 -1.34
CA PHE A 12 10.03 6.66 0.08
C PHE A 12 11.42 6.21 0.54
N GLY A 13 12.28 5.83 -0.39
CA GLY A 13 13.62 5.37 -0.08
C GLY A 13 13.71 3.90 0.27
N VAL A 14 12.66 3.13 0.02
CA VAL A 14 12.65 1.70 0.31
C VAL A 14 13.25 0.95 -0.87
N GLU A 15 14.20 0.05 -0.58
CA GLU A 15 14.80 -0.79 -1.62
C GLU A 15 13.85 -1.93 -1.98
N ARG A 16 13.60 -2.09 -3.27
CA ARG A 16 12.68 -3.11 -3.77
C ARG A 16 13.04 -4.50 -3.27
N ARG A 17 14.32 -4.84 -3.25
CA ARG A 17 14.79 -6.16 -2.81
C ARG A 17 14.57 -6.43 -1.32
N SER A 18 14.33 -5.38 -0.54
CA SER A 18 14.09 -5.51 0.89
C SER A 18 12.63 -5.75 1.24
N VAL A 19 11.76 -5.76 0.24
CA VAL A 19 10.32 -5.80 0.45
C VAL A 19 9.78 -7.20 0.16
N ALA A 20 9.38 -7.90 1.23
CA ALA A 20 8.69 -9.19 1.12
C ALA A 20 7.21 -8.97 1.41
N ASP A 21 6.37 -9.95 1.06
CA ASP A 21 4.93 -9.83 1.26
C ASP A 21 4.53 -9.62 2.72
N ASN A 22 5.33 -10.14 3.65
CA ASN A 22 5.05 -9.99 5.08
C ASN A 22 5.75 -8.77 5.70
N VAL A 23 6.39 -7.92 4.90
CA VAL A 23 7.05 -6.73 5.44
C VAL A 23 5.99 -5.81 6.07
N HIS A 24 6.31 -5.31 7.26
CA HIS A 24 5.43 -4.40 7.99
C HIS A 24 5.92 -2.97 7.76
N PHE A 25 5.05 -2.10 7.29
CA PHE A 25 5.47 -0.75 6.92
C PHE A 25 6.06 0.03 8.10
N VAL A 26 5.45 -0.08 9.27
CA VAL A 26 5.93 0.63 10.45
C VAL A 26 7.09 -0.10 11.10
N LYS A 27 6.93 -1.39 11.41
CA LYS A 27 7.91 -2.15 12.17
C LYS A 27 9.19 -2.45 11.39
N ASP A 28 9.04 -2.78 10.11
CA ASP A 28 10.19 -3.18 9.30
C ASP A 28 10.77 -2.05 8.47
N LEU A 29 9.93 -1.16 7.95
CA LEU A 29 10.37 -0.07 7.10
C LEU A 29 10.48 1.26 7.83
N GLY A 30 10.00 1.34 9.06
CA GLY A 30 10.14 2.54 9.87
C GLY A 30 9.22 3.69 9.47
N PHE A 31 8.10 3.39 8.82
CA PHE A 31 7.13 4.43 8.45
C PHE A 31 6.48 5.00 9.70
N ASP A 32 6.37 6.32 9.77
CA ASP A 32 5.58 6.97 10.82
C ASP A 32 4.17 7.25 10.27
N SER A 33 3.35 7.95 11.06
CA SER A 33 1.96 8.20 10.66
C SER A 33 1.86 9.07 9.41
N LEU A 34 2.78 10.02 9.24
CA LEU A 34 2.78 10.88 8.06
C LEU A 34 3.18 10.08 6.81
N ASP A 35 4.17 9.21 6.93
CA ASP A 35 4.58 8.35 5.83
C ASP A 35 3.44 7.43 5.40
N THR A 36 2.72 6.88 6.38
CA THR A 36 1.60 5.98 6.10
C THR A 36 0.49 6.71 5.34
N VAL A 37 0.13 7.90 5.80
CA VAL A 37 -0.91 8.70 5.13
C VAL A 37 -0.47 9.05 3.71
N ASP A 38 0.78 9.48 3.54
CA ASP A 38 1.30 9.84 2.23
C ASP A 38 1.29 8.63 1.29
N LEU A 39 1.68 7.46 1.79
CA LEU A 39 1.63 6.23 1.00
C LEU A 39 0.21 5.93 0.54
N MET A 40 -0.76 6.02 1.45
CA MET A 40 -2.16 5.75 1.11
C MET A 40 -2.68 6.72 0.06
N MET A 41 -2.33 7.99 0.16
CA MET A 41 -2.73 9.00 -0.81
C MET A 41 -2.14 8.71 -2.20
N LYS A 42 -0.87 8.30 -2.25
CA LYS A 42 -0.24 7.96 -3.52
C LYS A 42 -0.89 6.74 -4.15
N LEU A 43 -1.28 5.76 -3.33
CA LEU A 43 -1.96 4.57 -3.82
C LEU A 43 -3.34 4.93 -4.37
N GLU A 44 -4.05 5.81 -3.71
CA GLU A 44 -5.36 6.27 -4.20
C GLU A 44 -5.23 6.92 -5.57
N GLN A 45 -4.22 7.75 -5.75
CA GLN A 45 -3.98 8.40 -7.04
C GLN A 45 -3.57 7.40 -8.11
N GLU A 46 -2.72 6.47 -7.74
CA GLU A 46 -2.17 5.50 -8.71
C GLU A 46 -3.25 4.54 -9.21
N PHE A 47 -4.13 4.09 -8.32
CA PHE A 47 -5.11 3.06 -8.65
C PHE A 47 -6.53 3.61 -8.83
N GLY A 48 -6.73 4.91 -8.60
CA GLY A 48 -8.01 5.55 -8.83
C GLY A 48 -9.10 5.07 -7.89
N LEU A 49 -8.77 4.87 -6.62
CA LEU A 49 -9.73 4.40 -5.61
C LEU A 49 -9.59 5.21 -4.32
N ARG A 50 -10.47 4.94 -3.37
CA ARG A 50 -10.42 5.58 -2.05
C ARG A 50 -10.08 4.56 -0.98
N ILE A 51 -9.20 4.98 -0.06
CA ILE A 51 -8.83 4.17 1.10
C ILE A 51 -9.22 4.98 2.34
N PRO A 52 -10.33 4.63 3.01
CA PRO A 52 -10.74 5.36 4.21
C PRO A 52 -9.70 5.23 5.33
N ASP A 53 -9.56 6.27 6.14
CA ASP A 53 -8.63 6.26 7.26
C ASP A 53 -8.87 5.08 8.19
N GLU A 54 -10.12 4.71 8.38
CA GLU A 54 -10.50 3.60 9.25
C GLU A 54 -9.95 2.26 8.78
N ASP A 55 -9.57 2.16 7.52
CA ASP A 55 -9.01 0.92 6.97
C ASP A 55 -7.50 0.86 7.06
N TYR A 56 -6.83 1.95 7.43
CA TYR A 56 -5.37 1.99 7.46
C TYR A 56 -4.78 0.92 8.37
N HIS A 57 -5.41 0.64 9.50
CA HIS A 57 -4.90 -0.37 10.43
C HIS A 57 -4.95 -1.78 9.86
N LYS A 58 -5.71 -2.00 8.80
CA LYS A 58 -5.80 -3.30 8.13
C LYS A 58 -4.70 -3.47 7.08
N LEU A 59 -3.97 -2.40 6.77
CA LEU A 59 -3.04 -2.36 5.66
C LEU A 59 -1.60 -2.24 6.16
N THR A 60 -1.27 -3.03 7.18
CA THR A 60 0.01 -2.91 7.87
C THR A 60 1.16 -3.63 7.19
N THR A 61 0.86 -4.59 6.31
CA THR A 61 1.89 -5.32 5.56
C THR A 61 1.62 -5.22 4.07
N LEU A 62 2.68 -5.48 3.28
CA LEU A 62 2.54 -5.44 1.83
C LEU A 62 1.47 -6.43 1.34
N GLY A 63 1.48 -7.65 1.87
CA GLY A 63 0.51 -8.66 1.45
C GLY A 63 -0.93 -8.25 1.73
N LYS A 64 -1.17 -7.66 2.90
CA LYS A 64 -2.50 -7.18 3.24
C LYS A 64 -2.94 -6.03 2.32
N LEU A 65 -2.00 -5.15 2.01
CA LEU A 65 -2.27 -4.03 1.10
C LEU A 65 -2.62 -4.53 -0.30
N ILE A 66 -1.83 -5.47 -0.82
CA ILE A 66 -2.08 -6.03 -2.14
C ILE A 66 -3.47 -6.66 -2.21
N LYS A 67 -3.80 -7.46 -1.21
CA LYS A 67 -5.10 -8.14 -1.16
C LYS A 67 -6.24 -7.13 -1.14
N TYR A 68 -6.10 -6.09 -0.33
CA TYR A 68 -7.10 -5.04 -0.24
C TYR A 68 -7.33 -4.37 -1.60
N LEU A 69 -6.24 -3.99 -2.25
CA LEU A 69 -6.33 -3.31 -3.54
C LEU A 69 -6.91 -4.22 -4.63
N GLU A 70 -6.57 -5.48 -4.61
CA GLU A 70 -7.12 -6.43 -5.57
C GLU A 70 -8.63 -6.59 -5.38
N GLU A 71 -9.08 -6.66 -4.15
CA GLU A 71 -10.51 -6.78 -3.84
C GLU A 71 -11.27 -5.52 -4.29
N GLU A 72 -10.70 -4.35 -4.03
CA GLU A 72 -11.34 -3.09 -4.43
C GLU A 72 -11.42 -2.97 -5.95
N GLN A 73 -10.37 -3.35 -6.66
CA GLN A 73 -10.39 -3.32 -8.11
C GLN A 73 -11.34 -4.34 -8.69
N SER A 74 -11.44 -5.51 -8.07
CA SER A 74 -12.38 -6.53 -8.51
C SER A 74 -13.82 -6.04 -8.40
N VAL A 75 -14.13 -5.31 -7.33
CA VAL A 75 -15.46 -4.74 -7.15
C VAL A 75 -15.75 -3.73 -8.28
N VAL A 76 -14.78 -2.91 -8.62
CA VAL A 76 -14.93 -1.94 -9.71
C VAL A 76 -15.15 -2.65 -11.03
N TYR A 77 -14.39 -3.69 -11.31
CA TYR A 77 -14.51 -4.42 -12.57
C TYR A 77 -15.79 -5.25 -12.66
N ALA A 78 -16.35 -5.64 -11.53
CA ALA A 78 -17.58 -6.41 -11.50
C ALA A 78 -18.79 -5.62 -11.96
N GLU A 79 -18.68 -4.32 -11.92
CA GLU A 79 -19.75 -3.43 -12.41
C GLU A 79 -19.75 -3.32 -13.93
#